data_5c5f8e90a60c60c707f450d96d71bff4
#
_entry.id   5c5f8e90a60c60c707f450d96d71bff4
#
_cell.length_a   1.000
_cell.length_b   1.000
_cell.length_c   1.000
_cell.angle_alpha   90.00
_cell.angle_beta   90.00
_cell.angle_gamma   90.00
#
_symmetry.space_group_name_H-M   'P 1'
#
loop_
_entity.id
_entity.type
_entity.pdbx_description
1 polymer ?
#
loop_
_entity_poly.entity_id
_entity_poly.type
_entity_poly.pdbx_seq_one_letter_code
_entity_poly.pdbx_strand_id
1 'polypeptide(L)'
;SNFTVSTDNENPQAGNEGPITYAFDNNEVTFWHSNYSPYQALPATVEIDMKEVHTINQFDYLPRQDGNTNGQITKYELYIKENAADEYQKVSEGELAANASLKKITFDAPNARYIKFVALEGTGNGGKSFACASEFTVRQIDSKAELRKVVNLAANYEKEYYTTASWNDFETSLTNAQMILDKADASSTEIDDAASALKTAIDSLVEIGDVVKTELERVIAEAQSIDTTKYTDKTVDVLKAALVNAIRINGNENATQEEVNAAITALTNAIDELELKTDVSVDKTDLETLLNICGTIDLN
;
A
#
# COMPACT_ATOMS: atom_id res chain seq x y z
N SER A 1 -17.95 -9.26 -1.53
CA SER A 1 -16.57 -9.71 -1.77
C SER A 1 -16.53 -10.68 -2.92
N ASN A 2 -15.60 -10.46 -3.86
CA ASN A 2 -15.45 -11.30 -5.05
C ASN A 2 -14.25 -12.24 -4.94
N PHE A 3 -13.89 -12.69 -3.74
CA PHE A 3 -12.85 -13.71 -3.66
C PHE A 3 -13.39 -15.02 -3.09
N THR A 4 -12.72 -16.12 -3.36
CA THR A 4 -12.96 -17.40 -2.69
C THR A 4 -11.72 -17.79 -1.94
N VAL A 5 -11.91 -18.42 -0.77
CA VAL A 5 -10.84 -18.94 0.06
C VAL A 5 -11.05 -20.43 0.31
N SER A 6 -9.96 -21.16 0.41
CA SER A 6 -9.96 -22.59 0.77
C SER A 6 -8.70 -22.93 1.57
N THR A 7 -8.76 -24.02 2.30
CA THR A 7 -7.62 -24.60 2.99
C THR A 7 -7.70 -26.12 2.95
N ASP A 8 -6.55 -26.78 3.04
CA ASP A 8 -6.43 -28.23 3.18
C ASP A 8 -6.46 -28.70 4.64
N ASN A 9 -6.54 -27.77 5.59
CA ASN A 9 -6.38 -28.08 7.02
C ASN A 9 -7.20 -27.08 7.88
N GLU A 10 -8.39 -27.49 8.30
CA GLU A 10 -9.23 -26.67 9.18
C GLU A 10 -9.97 -27.52 10.22
N ASN A 11 -10.19 -26.92 11.38
CA ASN A 11 -10.96 -27.50 12.44
C ASN A 11 -12.46 -27.20 12.26
N PRO A 12 -13.37 -28.11 12.62
CA PRO A 12 -14.80 -27.82 12.65
C PRO A 12 -15.10 -26.64 13.57
N GLN A 13 -16.12 -25.86 13.20
CA GLN A 13 -16.53 -24.70 13.99
C GLN A 13 -16.84 -25.07 15.45
N ALA A 14 -16.22 -24.35 16.39
CA ALA A 14 -16.42 -24.45 17.82
C ALA A 14 -16.33 -23.06 18.48
N GLY A 15 -17.48 -22.38 18.64
CA GLY A 15 -17.51 -21.01 19.15
C GLY A 15 -16.88 -20.01 18.18
N ASN A 16 -15.84 -19.33 18.63
CA ASN A 16 -15.10 -18.36 17.82
C ASN A 16 -14.02 -18.99 16.91
N GLU A 17 -13.80 -20.30 17.04
CA GLU A 17 -12.87 -21.07 16.25
C GLU A 17 -13.63 -21.79 15.13
N GLY A 18 -13.06 -21.83 13.94
CA GLY A 18 -13.78 -22.46 12.83
C GLY A 18 -13.05 -22.47 11.50
N PRO A 19 -13.82 -22.45 10.41
CA PRO A 19 -13.31 -22.60 9.05
C PRO A 19 -12.46 -21.43 8.62
N ILE A 20 -11.75 -21.62 7.48
CA ILE A 20 -10.86 -20.60 6.92
C ILE A 20 -11.56 -19.27 6.63
N THR A 21 -12.86 -19.27 6.39
CA THR A 21 -13.65 -18.05 6.19
C THR A 21 -13.62 -17.11 7.39
N TYR A 22 -13.35 -17.62 8.60
CA TYR A 22 -13.19 -16.80 9.80
C TYR A 22 -11.93 -15.92 9.76
N ALA A 23 -10.90 -16.31 9.03
CA ALA A 23 -9.72 -15.48 8.81
C ALA A 23 -9.94 -14.39 7.74
N PHE A 24 -11.18 -14.18 7.26
CA PHE A 24 -11.54 -13.22 6.22
C PHE A 24 -12.91 -12.57 6.48
N ASP A 25 -13.39 -12.59 7.72
CA ASP A 25 -14.74 -12.12 8.08
C ASP A 25 -14.77 -10.72 8.71
N ASN A 26 -13.59 -10.09 8.84
CA ASN A 26 -13.40 -8.77 9.43
C ASN A 26 -13.73 -8.72 10.93
N ASN A 27 -13.58 -9.84 11.61
CA ASN A 27 -13.88 -9.98 13.02
C ASN A 27 -12.71 -10.64 13.75
N GLU A 28 -11.87 -9.85 14.40
CA GLU A 28 -10.67 -10.32 15.08
C GLU A 28 -10.96 -11.30 16.25
N VAL A 29 -12.23 -11.45 16.64
CA VAL A 29 -12.66 -12.38 17.71
C VAL A 29 -12.80 -13.81 17.19
N THR A 30 -13.21 -13.96 15.94
CA THR A 30 -13.26 -15.25 15.24
C THR A 30 -11.90 -15.57 14.65
N PHE A 31 -11.57 -16.85 14.47
CA PHE A 31 -10.31 -17.26 13.85
C PHE A 31 -10.38 -18.65 13.21
N TRP A 32 -9.68 -18.80 12.13
CA TRP A 32 -9.38 -20.10 11.55
C TRP A 32 -8.34 -20.82 12.42
N HIS A 33 -8.50 -22.14 12.59
CA HIS A 33 -7.53 -22.99 13.24
C HIS A 33 -7.34 -24.29 12.44
N SER A 34 -6.08 -24.73 12.27
CA SER A 34 -5.77 -26.03 11.69
C SER A 34 -6.31 -27.16 12.56
N ASN A 35 -6.65 -28.29 11.94
CA ASN A 35 -7.34 -29.38 12.59
C ASN A 35 -6.49 -30.02 13.71
N TYR A 36 -7.04 -30.10 14.91
CA TYR A 36 -6.43 -30.76 16.05
C TYR A 36 -7.18 -32.03 16.49
N SER A 37 -8.37 -32.29 15.95
CA SER A 37 -9.17 -33.46 16.28
C SER A 37 -10.00 -33.98 15.09
N PRO A 38 -9.46 -34.97 14.35
CA PRO A 38 -8.14 -35.59 14.47
C PRO A 38 -7.01 -34.61 14.13
N TYR A 39 -5.86 -34.76 14.81
CA TYR A 39 -4.71 -33.90 14.53
C TYR A 39 -4.21 -34.07 13.11
N GLN A 40 -4.10 -32.97 12.39
CA GLN A 40 -3.45 -32.87 11.09
C GLN A 40 -2.19 -32.01 11.24
N ALA A 41 -1.04 -32.59 10.91
CA ALA A 41 0.23 -31.88 11.03
C ALA A 41 0.34 -30.74 9.99
N LEU A 42 1.15 -29.73 10.30
CA LEU A 42 1.57 -28.76 9.30
C LEU A 42 2.48 -29.42 8.25
N PRO A 43 2.57 -28.89 7.03
CA PRO A 43 2.06 -27.60 6.62
C PRO A 43 0.54 -27.54 6.43
N ALA A 44 -0.02 -26.35 6.60
CA ALA A 44 -1.38 -26.00 6.22
C ALA A 44 -1.34 -24.96 5.10
N THR A 45 -2.13 -25.19 4.06
CA THR A 45 -2.17 -24.32 2.89
C THR A 45 -3.48 -23.53 2.87
N VAL A 46 -3.38 -22.23 2.65
CA VAL A 46 -4.52 -21.34 2.41
C VAL A 46 -4.42 -20.82 0.98
N GLU A 47 -5.47 -21.02 0.19
CA GLU A 47 -5.56 -20.51 -1.18
C GLU A 47 -6.65 -19.45 -1.29
N ILE A 48 -6.34 -18.38 -2.01
CA ILE A 48 -7.22 -17.23 -2.25
C ILE A 48 -7.31 -17.01 -3.76
N ASP A 49 -8.52 -17.01 -4.32
CA ASP A 49 -8.80 -16.54 -5.68
C ASP A 49 -9.50 -15.18 -5.60
N MET A 50 -8.81 -14.13 -5.95
CA MET A 50 -9.31 -12.74 -5.93
C MET A 50 -10.25 -12.41 -7.09
N LYS A 51 -10.54 -13.39 -7.99
CA LYS A 51 -11.40 -13.31 -9.19
C LYS A 51 -10.88 -12.42 -10.29
N GLU A 52 -10.15 -11.37 -9.96
CA GLU A 52 -9.52 -10.43 -10.89
C GLU A 52 -8.03 -10.33 -10.58
N VAL A 53 -7.26 -9.86 -11.56
CA VAL A 53 -5.82 -9.59 -11.40
C VAL A 53 -5.66 -8.26 -10.67
N HIS A 54 -4.86 -8.26 -9.62
CA HIS A 54 -4.54 -7.09 -8.82
C HIS A 54 -3.03 -6.94 -8.66
N THR A 55 -2.53 -5.72 -8.60
CA THR A 55 -1.16 -5.46 -8.19
C THR A 55 -1.12 -5.44 -6.66
N ILE A 56 -0.40 -6.39 -6.07
CA ILE A 56 -0.31 -6.57 -4.61
C ILE A 56 1.14 -6.56 -4.15
N ASN A 57 1.40 -6.04 -2.94
CA ASN A 57 2.77 -6.00 -2.38
C ASN A 57 2.83 -6.36 -0.90
N GLN A 58 1.70 -6.61 -0.29
CA GLN A 58 1.66 -6.93 1.12
C GLN A 58 0.58 -7.95 1.41
N PHE A 59 0.92 -8.90 2.24
CA PHE A 59 0.02 -9.87 2.84
C PHE A 59 0.16 -9.77 4.36
N ASP A 60 -0.94 -9.43 5.03
CA ASP A 60 -0.97 -9.30 6.48
C ASP A 60 -1.51 -10.58 7.10
N TYR A 61 -0.88 -11.01 8.18
CA TYR A 61 -1.34 -12.08 9.03
C TYR A 61 -1.56 -11.56 10.46
N LEU A 62 -2.79 -11.62 10.94
CA LEU A 62 -3.15 -11.37 12.33
C LEU A 62 -3.36 -12.70 13.04
N PRO A 63 -2.50 -13.08 14.01
CA PRO A 63 -2.72 -14.26 14.85
C PRO A 63 -4.00 -14.14 15.67
N ARG A 64 -4.46 -15.25 16.26
CA ARG A 64 -5.58 -15.25 17.19
C ARG A 64 -5.42 -14.21 18.32
N GLN A 65 -6.51 -13.55 18.72
CA GLN A 65 -6.53 -12.44 19.67
C GLN A 65 -7.14 -12.80 21.05
N ASP A 66 -7.46 -14.05 21.29
CA ASP A 66 -8.12 -14.53 22.51
C ASP A 66 -7.16 -14.80 23.69
N GLY A 67 -5.88 -14.41 23.57
CA GLY A 67 -4.86 -14.61 24.61
C GLY A 67 -4.22 -16.00 24.61
N ASN A 68 -4.71 -16.95 23.81
CA ASN A 68 -4.08 -18.25 23.64
C ASN A 68 -2.93 -18.16 22.64
N THR A 69 -1.82 -18.82 22.91
CA THR A 69 -0.63 -18.80 22.03
C THR A 69 -0.56 -19.97 21.05
N ASN A 70 -1.39 -21.02 21.17
CA ASN A 70 -1.39 -22.14 20.27
C ASN A 70 -1.82 -21.71 18.85
N GLY A 71 -1.07 -22.14 17.85
CA GLY A 71 -1.38 -21.90 16.46
C GLY A 71 -0.82 -20.58 15.89
N GLN A 72 -0.04 -19.83 16.65
CA GLN A 72 0.66 -18.68 16.07
C GLN A 72 1.67 -19.19 15.05
N ILE A 73 1.49 -18.80 13.77
CA ILE A 73 2.36 -19.23 12.68
C ILE A 73 3.72 -18.59 12.84
N THR A 74 4.77 -19.42 12.83
CA THR A 74 6.15 -19.00 13.05
C THR A 74 7.03 -19.11 11.82
N LYS A 75 6.60 -19.86 10.80
CA LYS A 75 7.30 -19.98 9.53
C LYS A 75 6.33 -20.15 8.38
N TYR A 76 6.60 -19.45 7.30
CA TYR A 76 5.69 -19.39 6.17
C TYR A 76 6.41 -19.38 4.82
N GLU A 77 5.65 -19.71 3.78
CA GLU A 77 5.94 -19.39 2.38
C GLU A 77 4.71 -18.74 1.76
N LEU A 78 4.94 -17.78 0.87
CA LEU A 78 3.90 -17.07 0.13
C LEU A 78 4.17 -17.18 -1.37
N TYR A 79 3.14 -17.56 -2.10
CA TYR A 79 3.18 -17.78 -3.54
C TYR A 79 2.03 -17.04 -4.21
N ILE A 80 2.25 -16.65 -5.45
CA ILE A 80 1.24 -16.03 -6.30
C ILE A 80 1.24 -16.61 -7.70
N LYS A 81 0.14 -16.40 -8.42
CA LYS A 81 0.06 -16.56 -9.88
C LYS A 81 -1.03 -15.69 -10.47
N GLU A 82 -0.90 -15.35 -11.73
CA GLU A 82 -1.85 -14.47 -12.43
C GLU A 82 -3.01 -15.28 -13.04
N ASN A 83 -2.73 -16.36 -13.73
CA ASN A 83 -3.74 -17.19 -14.38
C ASN A 83 -3.90 -18.56 -13.69
N ALA A 84 -5.06 -19.16 -13.82
CA ALA A 84 -5.34 -20.46 -13.21
C ALA A 84 -4.39 -21.58 -13.69
N ALA A 85 -3.96 -21.50 -14.96
CA ALA A 85 -3.07 -22.50 -15.58
C ALA A 85 -1.58 -22.27 -15.25
N ASP A 86 -1.22 -21.13 -14.67
CA ASP A 86 0.17 -20.81 -14.36
C ASP A 86 0.66 -21.61 -13.14
N GLU A 87 1.96 -21.82 -13.09
CA GLU A 87 2.61 -22.36 -11.89
C GLU A 87 2.73 -21.27 -10.82
N TYR A 88 2.57 -21.64 -9.57
CA TYR A 88 2.78 -20.72 -8.45
C TYR A 88 4.25 -20.31 -8.33
N GLN A 89 4.48 -19.01 -8.23
CA GLN A 89 5.81 -18.42 -8.00
C GLN A 89 5.93 -17.96 -6.53
N LYS A 90 6.99 -18.36 -5.87
CA LYS A 90 7.28 -17.91 -4.50
C LYS A 90 7.70 -16.44 -4.51
N VAL A 91 7.01 -15.60 -3.75
CA VAL A 91 7.30 -14.16 -3.63
C VAL A 91 7.83 -13.78 -2.25
N SER A 92 7.60 -14.60 -1.24
CA SER A 92 8.14 -14.38 0.10
C SER A 92 8.22 -15.67 0.88
N GLU A 93 9.18 -15.76 1.79
CA GLU A 93 9.28 -16.79 2.83
C GLU A 93 9.98 -16.19 4.05
N GLY A 94 9.78 -16.78 5.22
CA GLY A 94 10.48 -16.30 6.40
C GLY A 94 9.95 -16.85 7.71
N GLU A 95 10.51 -16.31 8.77
CA GLU A 95 10.11 -16.59 10.15
C GLU A 95 9.30 -15.40 10.70
N LEU A 96 8.32 -15.71 11.53
CA LEU A 96 7.44 -14.75 12.20
C LEU A 96 7.58 -14.89 13.72
N ALA A 97 7.56 -13.77 14.42
CA ALA A 97 7.60 -13.77 15.87
C ALA A 97 6.32 -14.41 16.45
N ALA A 98 6.49 -15.34 17.39
CA ALA A 98 5.39 -15.99 18.10
C ALA A 98 4.76 -15.04 19.11
N ASN A 99 3.91 -14.15 18.65
CA ASN A 99 3.12 -13.22 19.46
C ASN A 99 1.83 -12.81 18.72
N ALA A 100 0.91 -12.15 19.40
CA ALA A 100 -0.40 -11.76 18.85
C ALA A 100 -0.36 -10.52 17.93
N SER A 101 0.80 -9.88 17.74
CA SER A 101 0.90 -8.68 16.92
C SER A 101 0.72 -8.99 15.43
N LEU A 102 0.14 -8.05 14.68
CA LEU A 102 0.01 -8.10 13.23
C LEU A 102 1.38 -8.31 12.56
N LYS A 103 1.45 -9.25 11.64
CA LYS A 103 2.62 -9.53 10.79
C LYS A 103 2.36 -8.99 9.40
N LYS A 104 3.25 -8.11 8.93
CA LYS A 104 3.20 -7.55 7.59
C LYS A 104 4.27 -8.23 6.74
N ILE A 105 3.86 -8.98 5.74
CA ILE A 105 4.71 -9.66 4.79
C ILE A 105 4.72 -8.82 3.52
N THR A 106 5.84 -8.16 3.25
CA THR A 106 6.02 -7.31 2.07
C THR A 106 6.85 -8.03 1.01
N PHE A 107 6.56 -7.76 -0.24
CA PHE A 107 7.25 -8.32 -1.41
C PHE A 107 7.15 -7.35 -2.59
N ASP A 108 7.95 -7.57 -3.65
CA ASP A 108 7.83 -6.77 -4.86
C ASP A 108 6.41 -6.89 -5.43
N ALA A 109 5.88 -5.78 -5.95
CA ALA A 109 4.49 -5.64 -6.35
C ALA A 109 4.18 -6.34 -7.70
N PRO A 110 3.92 -7.65 -7.72
CA PRO A 110 3.54 -8.35 -8.94
C PRO A 110 2.04 -8.31 -9.16
N ASN A 111 1.63 -8.53 -10.41
CA ASN A 111 0.26 -8.84 -10.73
C ASN A 111 -0.08 -10.25 -10.25
N ALA A 112 -1.19 -10.39 -9.58
CA ALA A 112 -1.68 -11.67 -9.09
C ALA A 112 -3.21 -11.72 -9.06
N ARG A 113 -3.75 -12.88 -9.36
CA ARG A 113 -5.14 -13.24 -9.06
C ARG A 113 -5.21 -14.30 -7.96
N TYR A 114 -4.26 -15.22 -7.94
CA TYR A 114 -4.24 -16.32 -6.99
C TYR A 114 -3.09 -16.15 -6.01
N ILE A 115 -3.38 -16.36 -4.75
CA ILE A 115 -2.40 -16.35 -3.66
C ILE A 115 -2.46 -17.70 -2.96
N LYS A 116 -1.29 -18.24 -2.62
CA LYS A 116 -1.15 -19.42 -1.80
C LYS A 116 -0.22 -19.11 -0.63
N PHE A 117 -0.76 -19.12 0.57
CA PHE A 117 -0.02 -19.00 1.81
C PHE A 117 0.15 -20.38 2.44
N VAL A 118 1.37 -20.74 2.81
CA VAL A 118 1.69 -22.02 3.42
C VAL A 118 2.25 -21.77 4.83
N ALA A 119 1.52 -22.20 5.84
CA ALA A 119 1.99 -22.21 7.22
C ALA A 119 2.84 -23.48 7.43
N LEU A 120 4.16 -23.29 7.49
CA LEU A 120 5.13 -24.39 7.62
C LEU A 120 5.29 -24.84 9.07
N GLU A 121 5.36 -23.87 10.00
CA GLU A 121 5.53 -24.09 11.42
C GLU A 121 4.62 -23.14 12.22
N GLY A 122 4.25 -23.54 13.42
CA GLY A 122 3.48 -22.73 14.33
C GLY A 122 3.63 -23.22 15.76
N THR A 123 3.21 -22.40 16.69
CA THR A 123 3.22 -22.75 18.11
C THR A 123 2.21 -23.84 18.42
N GLY A 124 2.49 -24.61 19.47
CA GLY A 124 1.62 -25.70 19.90
C GLY A 124 2.04 -26.30 21.24
N ASN A 125 1.47 -27.43 21.57
CA ASN A 125 1.77 -28.16 22.80
C ASN A 125 1.84 -29.67 22.54
N GLY A 126 2.42 -30.40 23.47
CA GLY A 126 2.49 -31.86 23.41
C GLY A 126 3.20 -32.41 22.16
N GLY A 127 4.18 -31.68 21.62
CA GLY A 127 4.91 -32.06 20.40
C GLY A 127 4.12 -31.83 19.11
N LYS A 128 2.99 -31.17 19.18
CA LYS A 128 2.16 -30.81 18.01
C LYS A 128 2.34 -29.32 17.69
N SER A 129 2.23 -29.00 16.41
CA SER A 129 2.32 -27.65 15.84
C SER A 129 1.00 -27.35 15.13
N PHE A 130 0.50 -26.11 15.28
CA PHE A 130 -0.77 -25.69 14.72
C PHE A 130 -0.60 -24.36 13.96
N ALA A 131 -1.59 -24.05 13.14
CA ALA A 131 -1.72 -22.74 12.50
C ALA A 131 -3.12 -22.17 12.79
N CYS A 132 -3.18 -20.90 13.14
CA CYS A 132 -4.44 -20.17 13.24
C CYS A 132 -4.25 -18.70 12.82
N ALA A 133 -5.33 -18.09 12.37
CA ALA A 133 -5.37 -16.69 12.00
C ALA A 133 -6.73 -16.09 12.37
N SER A 134 -6.72 -14.96 13.07
CA SER A 134 -7.93 -14.13 13.17
C SER A 134 -8.20 -13.45 11.83
N GLU A 135 -7.17 -12.91 11.18
CA GLU A 135 -7.36 -12.28 9.87
C GLU A 135 -6.14 -12.47 8.96
N PHE A 136 -6.44 -12.70 7.70
CA PHE A 136 -5.54 -12.51 6.58
C PHE A 136 -6.02 -11.32 5.75
N THR A 137 -5.11 -10.42 5.39
CA THR A 137 -5.45 -9.28 4.55
C THR A 137 -4.47 -9.18 3.39
N VAL A 138 -5.00 -9.16 2.17
CA VAL A 138 -4.24 -8.85 0.96
C VAL A 138 -4.33 -7.35 0.72
N ARG A 139 -3.19 -6.70 0.54
CA ARG A 139 -3.17 -5.27 0.23
C ARG A 139 -2.81 -5.06 -1.23
N GLN A 140 -3.75 -4.44 -1.93
CA GLN A 140 -3.52 -3.88 -3.23
C GLN A 140 -2.83 -2.53 -3.06
N ILE A 141 -1.77 -2.30 -3.82
CA ILE A 141 -1.22 -0.96 -3.96
C ILE A 141 -1.73 -0.38 -5.25
N ASP A 142 -2.02 0.89 -5.21
CA ASP A 142 -1.95 1.71 -6.41
C ASP A 142 -0.46 2.01 -6.68
N SER A 143 0.19 1.10 -7.40
CA SER A 143 1.61 1.22 -7.77
C SER A 143 1.92 2.54 -8.50
N LYS A 144 0.90 3.19 -9.06
CA LYS A 144 1.00 4.46 -9.78
C LYS A 144 0.63 5.68 -8.95
N ALA A 145 0.31 5.52 -7.65
CA ALA A 145 -0.15 6.63 -6.81
C ALA A 145 0.86 7.78 -6.74
N GLU A 146 2.15 7.45 -6.56
CA GLU A 146 3.21 8.45 -6.50
C GLU A 146 3.42 9.13 -7.86
N LEU A 147 3.47 8.37 -8.95
CA LEU A 147 3.56 8.93 -10.29
C LEU A 147 2.37 9.87 -10.60
N ARG A 148 1.17 9.45 -10.24
CA ARG A 148 -0.05 10.28 -10.39
C ARG A 148 0.04 11.58 -9.60
N LYS A 149 0.59 11.52 -8.40
CA LYS A 149 0.82 12.70 -7.54
C LYS A 149 1.79 13.68 -8.20
N VAL A 150 2.91 13.20 -8.73
CA VAL A 150 3.90 14.04 -9.43
C VAL A 150 3.31 14.63 -10.73
N VAL A 151 2.52 13.86 -11.49
CA VAL A 151 1.83 14.36 -12.69
C VAL A 151 0.80 15.44 -12.34
N ASN A 152 0.05 15.26 -11.25
CA ASN A 152 -0.88 16.27 -10.78
C ASN A 152 -0.16 17.55 -10.32
N LEU A 153 1.00 17.42 -9.68
CA LEU A 153 1.86 18.55 -9.34
C LEU A 153 2.31 19.29 -10.59
N ALA A 154 2.81 18.56 -11.58
CA ALA A 154 3.30 19.08 -12.86
C ALA A 154 2.24 19.89 -13.63
N ALA A 155 0.97 19.52 -13.52
CA ALA A 155 -0.14 20.18 -14.23
C ALA A 155 -0.37 21.67 -13.84
N ASN A 156 0.30 22.14 -12.79
CA ASN A 156 0.13 23.50 -12.31
C ASN A 156 1.28 24.45 -12.71
N TYR A 157 2.28 23.97 -13.41
CA TYR A 157 3.35 24.81 -13.96
C TYR A 157 2.90 25.40 -15.29
N GLU A 158 3.21 26.68 -15.51
CA GLU A 158 2.80 27.44 -16.70
C GLU A 158 4.04 27.83 -17.52
N LYS A 159 4.02 27.47 -18.82
CA LYS A 159 5.15 27.61 -19.74
C LYS A 159 5.75 29.02 -19.81
N GLU A 160 4.90 30.03 -19.65
CA GLU A 160 5.28 31.44 -19.81
C GLU A 160 6.25 31.95 -18.73
N TYR A 161 6.38 31.19 -17.62
CA TYR A 161 7.28 31.58 -16.53
C TYR A 161 8.66 30.92 -16.63
N TYR A 162 8.87 30.01 -17.56
CA TYR A 162 10.11 29.20 -17.61
C TYR A 162 10.83 29.32 -18.94
N THR A 163 12.17 29.13 -18.94
CA THR A 163 12.97 29.12 -20.17
C THR A 163 12.53 27.98 -21.09
N THR A 164 12.59 28.23 -22.40
CA THR A 164 12.18 27.24 -23.41
C THR A 164 12.95 25.92 -23.27
N ALA A 165 14.24 25.97 -22.90
CA ALA A 165 15.06 24.77 -22.74
C ALA A 165 14.56 23.91 -21.58
N SER A 166 14.44 24.48 -20.36
CA SER A 166 13.99 23.75 -19.17
C SER A 166 12.53 23.27 -19.31
N TRP A 167 11.68 24.06 -19.98
CA TRP A 167 10.31 23.67 -20.26
C TRP A 167 10.20 22.47 -21.20
N ASN A 168 11.02 22.38 -22.26
CA ASN A 168 10.99 21.24 -23.18
C ASN A 168 11.37 19.92 -22.48
N ASP A 169 12.35 19.95 -21.58
CA ASP A 169 12.74 18.78 -20.81
C ASP A 169 11.62 18.36 -19.84
N PHE A 170 10.98 19.34 -19.20
CA PHE A 170 9.80 19.11 -18.35
C PHE A 170 8.63 18.53 -19.15
N GLU A 171 8.26 19.10 -20.28
CA GLU A 171 7.15 18.65 -21.14
C GLU A 171 7.39 17.22 -21.67
N THR A 172 8.64 16.89 -21.99
CA THR A 172 9.03 15.53 -22.41
C THR A 172 8.84 14.54 -21.25
N SER A 173 9.31 14.89 -20.05
CA SER A 173 9.19 14.06 -18.86
C SER A 173 7.72 13.88 -18.44
N LEU A 174 6.92 14.95 -18.50
CA LEU A 174 5.47 14.90 -18.21
C LEU A 174 4.73 14.00 -19.20
N THR A 175 5.02 14.10 -20.48
CA THR A 175 4.42 13.25 -21.53
C THR A 175 4.74 11.77 -21.27
N ASN A 176 6.00 11.45 -20.94
CA ASN A 176 6.39 10.09 -20.61
C ASN A 176 5.68 9.59 -19.34
N ALA A 177 5.59 10.40 -18.30
CA ALA A 177 4.89 10.08 -17.07
C ALA A 177 3.41 9.76 -17.28
N GLN A 178 2.74 10.56 -18.13
CA GLN A 178 1.34 10.32 -18.53
C GLN A 178 1.19 9.00 -19.32
N MET A 179 2.10 8.71 -20.24
CA MET A 179 2.11 7.43 -20.97
C MET A 179 2.25 6.22 -20.02
N ILE A 180 3.11 6.32 -19.02
CA ILE A 180 3.27 5.24 -18.01
C ILE A 180 2.04 5.12 -17.13
N LEU A 181 1.35 6.22 -16.80
CA LEU A 181 0.07 6.16 -16.09
C LEU A 181 -0.99 5.39 -16.86
N ASP A 182 -1.04 5.56 -18.18
CA ASP A 182 -2.04 4.92 -19.05
C ASP A 182 -1.66 3.48 -19.42
N LYS A 183 -0.39 3.09 -19.27
CA LYS A 183 0.10 1.74 -19.58
C LYS A 183 -0.39 0.75 -18.54
N ALA A 184 -1.29 -0.19 -18.91
CA ALA A 184 -1.91 -1.14 -17.98
C ALA A 184 -0.91 -2.07 -17.24
N ASP A 185 0.16 -2.48 -17.94
CA ASP A 185 1.18 -3.42 -17.52
C ASP A 185 2.54 -2.75 -17.24
N ALA A 186 2.52 -1.49 -16.79
CA ALA A 186 3.75 -0.79 -16.40
C ALA A 186 4.43 -1.49 -15.22
N SER A 187 5.70 -1.81 -15.37
CA SER A 187 6.51 -2.36 -14.28
C SER A 187 6.78 -1.32 -13.19
N SER A 188 7.11 -1.77 -11.97
CA SER A 188 7.49 -0.87 -10.88
C SER A 188 8.65 0.03 -11.26
N THR A 189 9.66 -0.50 -11.95
CA THR A 189 10.81 0.26 -12.44
C THR A 189 10.40 1.37 -13.40
N GLU A 190 9.55 1.08 -14.39
CA GLU A 190 9.04 2.10 -15.32
C GLU A 190 8.27 3.21 -14.61
N ILE A 191 7.50 2.85 -13.58
CA ILE A 191 6.71 3.80 -12.78
C ILE A 191 7.64 4.70 -11.95
N ASP A 192 8.61 4.10 -11.24
CA ASP A 192 9.54 4.82 -10.38
C ASP A 192 10.48 5.72 -11.20
N ASP A 193 10.97 5.23 -12.35
CA ASP A 193 11.81 6.00 -13.26
C ASP A 193 11.05 7.20 -13.84
N ALA A 194 9.79 7.02 -14.24
CA ALA A 194 8.97 8.10 -14.77
C ALA A 194 8.65 9.16 -13.70
N ALA A 195 8.36 8.74 -12.47
CA ALA A 195 8.11 9.65 -11.36
C ALA A 195 9.37 10.45 -10.99
N SER A 196 10.53 9.77 -10.93
CA SER A 196 11.83 10.39 -10.63
C SER A 196 12.27 11.36 -11.73
N ALA A 197 12.11 10.97 -13.01
CA ALA A 197 12.45 11.82 -14.14
C ALA A 197 11.60 13.10 -14.16
N LEU A 198 10.27 12.99 -13.97
CA LEU A 198 9.40 14.16 -13.93
C LEU A 198 9.72 15.05 -12.74
N LYS A 199 9.99 14.49 -11.56
CA LYS A 199 10.39 15.26 -10.38
C LYS A 199 11.69 16.03 -10.64
N THR A 200 12.70 15.38 -11.23
CA THR A 200 13.96 16.02 -11.61
C THR A 200 13.73 17.13 -12.63
N ALA A 201 12.85 16.92 -13.60
CA ALA A 201 12.53 17.95 -14.60
C ALA A 201 11.82 19.17 -13.98
N ILE A 202 10.92 18.94 -13.02
CA ILE A 202 10.29 20.01 -12.21
C ILE A 202 11.36 20.81 -11.45
N ASP A 203 12.25 20.12 -10.75
CA ASP A 203 13.31 20.74 -9.94
C ASP A 203 14.34 21.50 -10.81
N SER A 204 14.41 21.19 -12.11
CA SER A 204 15.32 21.78 -13.09
C SER A 204 14.69 22.92 -13.91
N LEU A 205 13.44 23.28 -13.65
CA LEU A 205 12.79 24.39 -14.31
C LEU A 205 13.53 25.72 -14.00
N VAL A 206 13.86 26.47 -15.06
CA VAL A 206 14.56 27.76 -14.96
C VAL A 206 13.60 28.88 -15.34
N GLU A 207 13.31 29.75 -14.40
CA GLU A 207 12.40 30.86 -14.58
C GLU A 207 12.95 31.97 -15.48
N ILE A 208 12.04 32.67 -16.16
CA ILE A 208 12.38 33.80 -17.04
C ILE A 208 12.13 35.11 -16.25
N GLY A 209 13.14 35.70 -15.63
CA GLY A 209 13.07 37.07 -15.18
C GLY A 209 12.45 37.29 -13.79
N ASP A 210 11.44 38.14 -13.64
CA ASP A 210 10.94 38.69 -12.36
C ASP A 210 10.52 37.61 -11.33
N VAL A 211 10.54 37.98 -10.05
CA VAL A 211 10.15 37.07 -8.95
C VAL A 211 8.71 36.60 -9.10
N VAL A 212 8.52 35.37 -9.53
CA VAL A 212 7.21 34.76 -9.75
C VAL A 212 6.83 33.92 -8.52
N LYS A 213 5.70 34.23 -7.90
CA LYS A 213 5.18 33.55 -6.71
C LYS A 213 3.97 32.64 -6.98
N THR A 214 3.49 32.57 -8.21
CA THR A 214 2.28 31.80 -8.58
C THR A 214 2.39 30.35 -8.17
N GLU A 215 3.56 29.73 -8.40
CA GLU A 215 3.79 28.35 -8.01
C GLU A 215 3.84 28.18 -6.47
N LEU A 216 4.45 29.12 -5.77
CA LEU A 216 4.45 29.12 -4.30
C LEU A 216 3.02 29.22 -3.74
N GLU A 217 2.19 30.07 -4.32
CA GLU A 217 0.77 30.19 -3.98
C GLU A 217 0.00 28.89 -4.21
N ARG A 218 0.27 28.22 -5.32
CA ARG A 218 -0.33 26.94 -5.66
C ARG A 218 0.04 25.86 -4.62
N VAL A 219 1.33 25.69 -4.35
CA VAL A 219 1.80 24.69 -3.37
C VAL A 219 1.29 24.99 -1.96
N ILE A 220 1.18 26.27 -1.59
CA ILE A 220 0.54 26.68 -0.33
C ILE A 220 -0.92 26.23 -0.30
N ALA A 221 -1.69 26.47 -1.37
CA ALA A 221 -3.09 26.06 -1.44
C ALA A 221 -3.25 24.54 -1.39
N GLU A 222 -2.37 23.80 -2.06
CA GLU A 222 -2.32 22.35 -2.00
C GLU A 222 -2.09 21.86 -0.57
N ALA A 223 -1.04 22.35 0.09
CA ALA A 223 -0.72 22.01 1.48
C ALA A 223 -1.87 22.30 2.45
N GLN A 224 -2.58 23.42 2.25
CA GLN A 224 -3.75 23.81 3.05
C GLN A 224 -4.95 22.89 2.83
N SER A 225 -5.05 22.25 1.67
CA SER A 225 -6.15 21.33 1.33
C SER A 225 -5.99 19.92 1.92
N ILE A 226 -4.79 19.58 2.43
CA ILE A 226 -4.48 18.26 2.93
C ILE A 226 -5.22 17.98 4.26
N ASP A 227 -5.95 16.86 4.30
CA ASP A 227 -6.53 16.36 5.54
C ASP A 227 -5.44 15.71 6.42
N THR A 228 -4.84 16.54 7.27
CA THR A 228 -3.73 16.13 8.15
C THR A 228 -4.11 15.10 9.20
N THR A 229 -5.39 14.83 9.43
CA THR A 229 -5.84 13.83 10.42
C THR A 229 -5.44 12.41 10.04
N LYS A 230 -5.18 12.15 8.76
CA LYS A 230 -4.81 10.86 8.19
C LYS A 230 -3.32 10.52 8.33
N TYR A 231 -2.49 11.50 8.67
CA TYR A 231 -1.03 11.37 8.67
C TYR A 231 -0.43 11.39 10.07
N THR A 232 0.79 10.90 10.21
CA THR A 232 1.51 10.90 11.49
C THR A 232 1.80 12.31 11.96
N ASP A 233 1.74 12.54 13.27
CA ASP A 233 1.95 13.87 13.84
C ASP A 233 3.35 14.42 13.50
N LYS A 234 4.35 13.53 13.43
CA LYS A 234 5.72 13.87 13.06
C LYS A 234 5.82 14.51 11.66
N THR A 235 5.21 13.89 10.65
CA THR A 235 5.26 14.40 9.26
C THR A 235 4.33 15.60 9.08
N VAL A 236 3.22 15.65 9.81
CA VAL A 236 2.32 16.80 9.86
C VAL A 236 3.00 18.04 10.45
N ASP A 237 3.85 17.88 11.47
CA ASP A 237 4.58 19.01 12.07
C ASP A 237 5.63 19.56 11.09
N VAL A 238 6.29 18.71 10.30
CA VAL A 238 7.21 19.12 9.22
C VAL A 238 6.44 19.92 8.15
N LEU A 239 5.28 19.40 7.71
CA LEU A 239 4.43 20.09 6.74
C LEU A 239 3.99 21.47 7.25
N LYS A 240 3.54 21.57 8.50
CA LYS A 240 3.15 22.85 9.11
C LYS A 240 4.28 23.85 9.15
N ALA A 241 5.48 23.41 9.52
CA ALA A 241 6.65 24.28 9.56
C ALA A 241 7.03 24.82 8.16
N ALA A 242 7.03 23.95 7.15
CA ALA A 242 7.28 24.31 5.77
C ALA A 242 6.21 25.28 5.23
N LEU A 243 4.93 25.02 5.53
CA LEU A 243 3.80 25.87 5.12
C LEU A 243 3.88 27.26 5.75
N VAL A 244 4.22 27.37 7.03
CA VAL A 244 4.41 28.68 7.70
C VAL A 244 5.51 29.48 7.03
N ASN A 245 6.65 28.83 6.70
CA ASN A 245 7.74 29.50 5.99
C ASN A 245 7.33 29.92 4.57
N ALA A 246 6.62 29.06 3.83
CA ALA A 246 6.13 29.35 2.49
C ALA A 246 5.19 30.56 2.48
N ILE A 247 4.24 30.62 3.42
CA ILE A 247 3.32 31.77 3.59
C ILE A 247 4.10 33.06 3.90
N ARG A 248 5.12 32.98 4.75
CA ARG A 248 5.99 34.12 5.09
C ARG A 248 6.73 34.64 3.85
N ILE A 249 7.33 33.74 3.04
CA ILE A 249 8.04 34.12 1.80
C ILE A 249 7.06 34.67 0.77
N ASN A 250 5.87 34.09 0.64
CA ASN A 250 4.84 34.59 -0.28
C ASN A 250 4.41 36.01 0.05
N GLY A 251 4.26 36.35 1.34
CA GLY A 251 3.91 37.68 1.82
C GLY A 251 5.07 38.69 1.84
N ASN A 252 6.31 38.24 1.60
CA ASN A 252 7.47 39.13 1.57
C ASN A 252 7.65 39.76 0.18
N GLU A 253 7.38 41.05 0.05
CA GLU A 253 7.55 41.81 -1.21
C GLU A 253 9.01 41.87 -1.68
N ASN A 254 9.97 41.69 -0.78
CA ASN A 254 11.41 41.70 -1.07
C ASN A 254 12.01 40.28 -1.18
N ALA A 255 11.20 39.23 -1.26
CA ALA A 255 11.70 37.91 -1.44
C ALA A 255 12.43 37.76 -2.79
N THR A 256 13.57 37.10 -2.78
CA THR A 256 14.27 36.72 -4.01
C THR A 256 13.65 35.48 -4.66
N GLN A 257 13.88 35.26 -5.96
CA GLN A 257 13.43 34.06 -6.63
C GLN A 257 14.05 32.79 -6.01
N GLU A 258 15.29 32.87 -5.56
CA GLU A 258 15.97 31.77 -4.86
C GLU A 258 15.23 31.40 -3.56
N GLU A 259 14.79 32.41 -2.78
CA GLU A 259 14.01 32.17 -1.57
C GLU A 259 12.62 31.56 -1.89
N VAL A 260 11.99 32.02 -2.96
CA VAL A 260 10.70 31.51 -3.44
C VAL A 260 10.86 30.02 -3.86
N ASN A 261 11.88 29.70 -4.68
CA ASN A 261 12.14 28.35 -5.13
C ASN A 261 12.50 27.41 -3.98
N ALA A 262 13.29 27.88 -3.02
CA ALA A 262 13.61 27.12 -1.82
C ALA A 262 12.36 26.83 -0.96
N ALA A 263 11.45 27.77 -0.87
CA ALA A 263 10.20 27.60 -0.14
C ALA A 263 9.25 26.60 -0.84
N ILE A 264 9.18 26.65 -2.18
CA ILE A 264 8.43 25.68 -3.01
C ILE A 264 8.99 24.27 -2.76
N THR A 265 10.31 24.09 -2.93
CA THR A 265 10.96 22.79 -2.76
C THR A 265 10.74 22.23 -1.34
N ALA A 266 10.91 23.07 -0.31
CA ALA A 266 10.72 22.64 1.09
C ALA A 266 9.27 22.20 1.37
N LEU A 267 8.29 22.97 0.86
CA LEU A 267 6.88 22.65 1.07
C LEU A 267 6.44 21.40 0.26
N THR A 268 6.91 21.28 -0.97
CA THR A 268 6.68 20.09 -1.80
C THR A 268 7.24 18.84 -1.14
N ASN A 269 8.49 18.87 -0.68
CA ASN A 269 9.10 17.74 0.02
C ASN A 269 8.30 17.37 1.29
N ALA A 270 7.84 18.36 2.05
CA ALA A 270 7.05 18.11 3.24
C ALA A 270 5.67 17.48 2.94
N ILE A 271 5.09 17.79 1.78
CA ILE A 271 3.87 17.12 1.28
C ILE A 271 4.20 15.68 0.90
N ASP A 272 5.31 15.48 0.17
CA ASP A 272 5.72 14.18 -0.35
C ASP A 272 6.11 13.19 0.74
N GLU A 273 6.66 13.69 1.85
CA GLU A 273 7.11 12.89 2.99
C GLU A 273 5.99 12.60 4.01
N LEU A 274 4.74 12.93 3.70
CA LEU A 274 3.62 12.62 4.59
C LEU A 274 3.41 11.11 4.73
N GLU A 275 3.55 10.62 5.95
CA GLU A 275 3.34 9.21 6.30
C GLU A 275 1.94 9.01 6.86
N LEU A 276 1.17 8.08 6.28
CA LEU A 276 -0.14 7.72 6.80
C LEU A 276 -0.04 7.13 8.20
N LYS A 277 -0.99 7.47 9.07
CA LYS A 277 -1.15 6.79 10.36
C LYS A 277 -1.45 5.32 10.10
N THR A 278 -0.70 4.44 10.77
CA THR A 278 -0.90 2.99 10.64
C THR A 278 -2.24 2.52 11.22
N ASP A 279 -2.88 3.38 12.06
CA ASP A 279 -4.22 3.15 12.62
C ASP A 279 -5.36 3.76 11.80
N VAL A 280 -5.09 4.30 10.62
CA VAL A 280 -6.19 4.58 9.71
C VAL A 280 -6.83 3.23 9.43
N SER A 281 -7.98 3.01 10.00
CA SER A 281 -8.82 1.85 9.68
C SER A 281 -8.73 1.68 8.17
N VAL A 282 -8.10 0.59 7.76
CA VAL A 282 -7.98 0.24 6.35
C VAL A 282 -9.35 0.50 5.77
N ASP A 283 -9.43 1.30 4.72
CA ASP A 283 -10.67 1.42 3.98
C ASP A 283 -11.01 0.00 3.51
N LYS A 284 -11.83 -0.65 4.31
CA LYS A 284 -12.27 -2.03 4.10
C LYS A 284 -13.29 -2.12 2.97
N THR A 285 -13.60 -0.99 2.30
CA THR A 285 -14.62 -0.92 1.25
C THR A 285 -14.29 -1.87 0.11
N ASP A 286 -13.01 -1.99 -0.26
CA ASP A 286 -12.59 -2.96 -1.27
C ASP A 286 -12.62 -4.39 -0.72
N LEU A 287 -12.28 -4.57 0.56
CA LEU A 287 -12.37 -5.87 1.24
C LEU A 287 -13.84 -6.23 1.53
N GLU A 288 -14.67 -5.29 1.93
CA GLU A 288 -16.12 -5.49 2.09
C GLU A 288 -16.81 -5.71 0.74
N THR A 289 -16.32 -5.07 -0.32
CA THR A 289 -16.73 -5.35 -1.70
C THR A 289 -16.28 -6.76 -2.10
N LEU A 290 -15.07 -7.14 -1.80
CA LEU A 290 -14.54 -8.49 -1.99
C LEU A 290 -15.28 -9.54 -1.12
N LEU A 291 -15.64 -9.26 0.12
CA LEU A 291 -16.42 -10.14 1.02
C LEU A 291 -17.90 -10.27 0.62
N ASN A 292 -18.55 -9.18 0.18
CA ASN A 292 -19.95 -9.22 -0.27
C ASN A 292 -20.14 -10.05 -1.56
N ILE A 293 -19.15 -10.14 -2.39
CA ILE A 293 -19.16 -10.96 -3.60
C ILE A 293 -19.00 -12.46 -3.26
N CYS A 294 -18.20 -12.82 -2.23
CA CYS A 294 -18.11 -14.21 -1.74
C CYS A 294 -19.39 -14.70 -1.03
N GLY A 295 -20.11 -13.81 -0.36
CA GLY A 295 -21.35 -14.16 0.35
C GLY A 295 -22.54 -14.51 -0.53
N THR A 296 -22.42 -14.35 -1.87
CA THR A 296 -23.50 -14.67 -2.83
C THR A 296 -23.33 -16.03 -3.49
N ILE A 297 -22.35 -16.85 -3.09
CA ILE A 297 -22.17 -18.21 -3.65
C ILE A 297 -22.99 -19.17 -2.80
N ASP A 298 -24.18 -19.51 -3.34
CA ASP A 298 -25.05 -20.56 -2.82
C ASP A 298 -24.36 -21.93 -3.01
N LEU A 299 -24.02 -22.60 -1.91
CA LEU A 299 -23.50 -23.94 -1.91
C LEU A 299 -24.68 -24.93 -2.00
N ASN A 300 -25.20 -25.15 -3.20
CA ASN A 300 -26.04 -26.31 -3.52
C ASN A 300 -25.22 -27.38 -4.24
#